data_ffcf179bcf42b9ff1ff9fc79e9553746
#
_entry.id   ffcf179bcf42b9ff1ff9fc79e9553746
#
_cell.length_a   1.000
_cell.length_b   1.000
_cell.length_c   1.000
_cell.angle_alpha   90.00
_cell.angle_beta   90.00
_cell.angle_gamma   90.00
#
_symmetry.space_group_name_H-M   'P 1'
#
loop_
_entity.id
_entity.type
_entity.pdbx_description
1 polymer ?
#
loop_
_entity_poly.entity_id
_entity_poly.type
_entity_poly.pdbx_seq_one_letter_code
_entity_poly.pdbx_strand_id
1 'polypeptide(L)'
;VRLPSELAARLEARRLDTPVRIDDRGVFRDSRYDIAGGHAWSRSFSAASDRVLGWSAGAHGMRHSYAQERYGELQVRQGLSPHDAKETLSQELGHFRAEITECYLR
;
A
#
# COMPACT_ATOMS: atom_id res chain seq x y z
N VAL A 1 -1.85 1.92 7.76
CA VAL A 1 -0.65 1.06 7.82
C VAL A 1 0.46 1.79 8.57
N ARG A 2 1.03 1.12 9.55
CA ARG A 2 2.17 1.65 10.29
C ARG A 2 3.47 1.24 9.59
N LEU A 3 4.37 2.20 9.37
CA LEU A 3 5.67 1.92 8.75
C LEU A 3 6.68 1.46 9.79
N PRO A 4 7.57 0.48 9.45
CA PRO A 4 8.73 0.19 10.26
C PRO A 4 9.62 1.43 10.44
N SER A 5 10.27 1.56 11.60
CA SER A 5 11.09 2.73 11.92
C SER A 5 12.20 3.00 10.90
N GLU A 6 12.83 1.96 10.39
CA GLU A 6 13.88 2.06 9.39
C GLU A 6 13.36 2.64 8.07
N LEU A 7 12.20 2.17 7.62
CA LEU A 7 11.57 2.66 6.40
C LEU A 7 11.08 4.11 6.57
N ALA A 8 10.52 4.43 7.74
CA ALA A 8 10.10 5.79 8.06
C ALA A 8 11.28 6.77 8.04
N ALA A 9 12.44 6.36 8.58
CA ALA A 9 13.66 7.17 8.55
C ALA A 9 14.15 7.41 7.13
N ARG A 10 14.10 6.41 6.26
CA ARG A 10 14.46 6.54 4.85
C ARG A 10 13.54 7.49 4.11
N LEU A 11 12.24 7.43 4.41
CA LEU A 11 11.27 8.33 3.81
C LEU A 11 11.47 9.77 4.28
N GLU A 12 11.73 9.99 5.58
CA GLU A 12 12.01 11.32 6.13
C GLU A 12 13.26 11.95 5.50
N ALA A 13 14.29 11.15 5.18
CA ALA A 13 15.49 11.63 4.51
C ALA A 13 15.20 12.15 3.09
N ARG A 14 14.07 11.79 2.51
CA ARG A 14 13.61 12.25 1.19
C ARG A 14 12.51 13.30 1.26
N ARG A 15 12.24 13.84 2.43
CA ARG A 15 11.23 14.89 2.58
C ARG A 15 11.66 16.15 1.85
N LEU A 16 10.74 16.74 1.09
CA LEU A 16 10.96 17.99 0.39
C LEU A 16 10.63 19.17 1.30
N ASP A 17 11.41 20.23 1.22
CA ASP A 17 11.14 21.49 1.95
C ASP A 17 9.85 22.15 1.45
N THR A 18 9.63 22.08 0.14
CA THR A 18 8.43 22.61 -0.51
C THR A 18 7.74 21.50 -1.29
N PRO A 19 6.43 21.26 -1.09
CA PRO A 19 5.71 20.26 -1.84
C PRO A 19 5.76 20.53 -3.36
N VAL A 20 5.89 19.46 -4.15
CA VAL A 20 5.91 19.51 -5.61
C VAL A 20 4.59 18.98 -6.14
N ARG A 21 3.97 19.72 -7.06
CA ARG A 21 2.72 19.30 -7.70
C ARG A 21 3.01 18.20 -8.72
N ILE A 22 2.28 17.09 -8.59
CA ILE A 22 2.35 15.95 -9.51
C ILE A 22 1.00 15.80 -10.21
N ASP A 23 1.03 15.63 -11.54
CA ASP A 23 -0.14 15.26 -12.32
C ASP A 23 -0.21 13.74 -12.43
N ASP A 24 -1.23 13.15 -11.81
CA ASP A 24 -1.52 11.72 -11.87
C ASP A 24 -2.87 11.52 -12.58
N ARG A 25 -2.81 11.26 -13.89
CA ARG A 25 -3.99 11.02 -14.75
C ARG A 25 -5.02 12.14 -14.69
N GLY A 26 -4.58 13.39 -14.74
CA GLY A 26 -5.44 14.56 -14.64
C GLY A 26 -5.83 14.97 -13.22
N VAL A 27 -5.42 14.21 -12.22
CA VAL A 27 -5.59 14.55 -10.81
C VAL A 27 -4.29 15.14 -10.29
N PHE A 28 -4.34 16.36 -9.76
CA PHE A 28 -3.16 17.01 -9.20
C PHE A 28 -3.04 16.66 -7.72
N ARG A 29 -1.83 16.27 -7.32
CA ARG A 29 -1.47 15.98 -5.94
C ARG A 29 -0.19 16.69 -5.57
N ASP A 30 -0.08 17.09 -4.31
CA ASP A 30 1.16 17.66 -3.78
C ASP A 30 2.00 16.54 -3.16
N SER A 31 3.19 16.31 -3.72
CA SER A 31 4.13 15.36 -3.15
C SER A 31 5.04 16.07 -2.15
N ARG A 32 5.13 15.52 -0.96
CA ARG A 32 5.99 16.01 0.12
C ARG A 32 7.33 15.27 0.19
N TYR A 33 7.51 14.26 -0.65
CA TYR A 33 8.68 13.42 -0.65
C TYR A 33 9.28 13.29 -2.05
N ASP A 34 10.60 13.23 -2.12
CA ASP A 34 11.34 12.99 -3.36
C ASP A 34 11.38 11.49 -3.64
N ILE A 35 10.27 10.95 -4.14
CA ILE A 35 10.13 9.56 -4.55
C ILE A 35 9.40 9.47 -5.88
N ALA A 36 9.82 8.51 -6.70
CA ALA A 36 9.17 8.25 -7.97
C ALA A 36 7.83 7.52 -7.77
N GLY A 37 6.89 7.75 -8.69
CA GLY A 37 5.61 7.06 -8.72
C GLY A 37 5.20 6.70 -10.14
N GLY A 38 3.96 6.24 -10.32
CA GLY A 38 3.41 5.91 -11.63
C GLY A 38 4.09 4.73 -12.31
N HIS A 39 4.14 4.76 -13.63
CA HIS A 39 4.69 3.66 -14.44
C HIS A 39 6.18 3.38 -14.18
N ALA A 40 6.99 4.42 -13.97
CA ALA A 40 8.40 4.25 -13.69
C ALA A 40 8.61 3.47 -12.40
N TRP A 41 7.88 3.82 -11.36
CA TRP A 41 7.92 3.09 -10.09
C TRP A 41 7.43 1.64 -10.26
N SER A 42 6.31 1.44 -10.95
CA SER A 42 5.73 0.10 -11.16
C SER A 42 6.70 -0.82 -11.91
N ARG A 43 7.36 -0.31 -12.94
CA ARG A 43 8.35 -1.09 -13.69
C ARG A 43 9.57 -1.42 -12.84
N SER A 44 10.06 -0.46 -12.06
CA SER A 44 11.18 -0.65 -11.15
C SER A 44 10.85 -1.70 -10.07
N PHE A 45 9.65 -1.64 -9.50
CA PHE A 45 9.16 -2.62 -8.53
C PHE A 45 9.09 -4.02 -9.13
N SER A 46 8.49 -4.17 -10.31
CA SER A 46 8.36 -5.46 -10.98
C SER A 46 9.73 -6.06 -11.31
N ALA A 47 10.66 -5.25 -11.82
CA ALA A 47 12.02 -5.70 -12.11
C ALA A 47 12.76 -6.15 -10.85
N ALA A 48 12.61 -5.42 -9.74
CA ALA A 48 13.20 -5.80 -8.47
C ALA A 48 12.61 -7.10 -7.92
N SER A 49 11.28 -7.27 -8.04
CA SER A 49 10.60 -8.50 -7.64
C SER A 49 11.10 -9.70 -8.43
N ASP A 50 11.23 -9.56 -9.75
CA ASP A 50 11.76 -10.62 -10.60
C ASP A 50 13.20 -11.00 -10.24
N ARG A 51 14.05 -10.02 -9.93
CA ARG A 51 15.42 -10.29 -9.51
C ARG A 51 15.52 -11.04 -8.18
N VAL A 52 14.67 -10.69 -7.23
CA VAL A 52 14.76 -11.22 -5.85
C VAL A 52 13.93 -12.50 -5.70
N LEU A 53 12.73 -12.54 -6.26
CA LEU A 53 11.77 -13.62 -6.06
C LEU A 53 11.65 -14.55 -7.28
N GLY A 54 12.10 -14.12 -8.45
CA GLY A 54 11.94 -14.85 -9.69
C GLY A 54 10.56 -14.68 -10.34
N TRP A 55 9.70 -13.84 -9.77
CA TRP A 55 8.38 -13.54 -10.31
C TRP A 55 7.89 -12.19 -9.80
N SER A 56 6.84 -11.66 -10.45
CA SER A 56 6.20 -10.43 -9.98
C SER A 56 4.71 -10.46 -10.28
N ALA A 57 3.92 -10.08 -9.27
CA ALA A 57 2.49 -9.81 -9.42
C ALA A 57 2.21 -8.29 -9.39
N GLY A 58 3.27 -7.46 -9.46
CA GLY A 58 3.16 -6.02 -9.35
C GLY A 58 2.85 -5.55 -7.94
N ALA A 59 2.71 -4.22 -7.77
CA ALA A 59 2.41 -3.62 -6.48
C ALA A 59 1.03 -4.04 -5.94
N HIS A 60 0.05 -4.27 -6.81
CA HIS A 60 -1.26 -4.78 -6.41
C HIS A 60 -1.18 -6.17 -5.77
N GLY A 61 -0.25 -7.02 -6.21
CA GLY A 61 -0.02 -8.30 -5.58
C GLY A 61 0.36 -8.18 -4.12
N MET A 62 1.21 -7.20 -3.78
CA MET A 62 1.57 -6.92 -2.39
C MET A 62 0.37 -6.46 -1.58
N ARG A 63 -0.49 -5.64 -2.17
CA ARG A 63 -1.72 -5.18 -1.53
C ARG A 63 -2.69 -6.33 -1.24
N HIS A 64 -2.82 -7.28 -2.16
CA HIS A 64 -3.59 -8.51 -1.94
C HIS A 64 -3.03 -9.35 -0.80
N SER A 65 -1.71 -9.55 -0.77
CA SER A 65 -1.05 -10.31 0.30
C SER A 65 -1.26 -9.66 1.66
N TYR A 66 -1.05 -8.35 1.75
CA TYR A 66 -1.29 -7.59 2.98
C TYR A 66 -2.74 -7.76 3.46
N ALA A 67 -3.70 -7.63 2.54
CA ALA A 67 -5.11 -7.73 2.89
C ALA A 67 -5.45 -9.09 3.47
N GLN A 68 -4.97 -10.17 2.86
CA GLN A 68 -5.23 -11.53 3.32
C GLN A 68 -4.61 -11.81 4.69
N GLU A 69 -3.35 -11.44 4.88
CA GLU A 69 -2.66 -11.62 6.16
C GLU A 69 -3.30 -10.79 7.27
N ARG A 70 -3.57 -9.53 6.99
CA ARG A 70 -4.15 -8.61 7.98
C ARG A 70 -5.57 -9.01 8.37
N TYR A 71 -6.36 -9.48 7.41
CA TYR A 71 -7.71 -9.98 7.68
C TYR A 71 -7.68 -11.14 8.67
N GLY A 72 -6.76 -12.09 8.47
CA GLY A 72 -6.57 -13.20 9.40
C GLY A 72 -6.12 -12.74 10.79
N GLU A 73 -5.17 -11.81 10.86
CA GLU A 73 -4.71 -11.25 12.14
C GLU A 73 -5.82 -10.57 12.93
N LEU A 74 -6.65 -9.78 12.26
CA LEU A 74 -7.75 -9.06 12.91
C LEU A 74 -8.77 -10.02 13.51
N GLN A 75 -9.04 -11.14 12.85
CA GLN A 75 -9.98 -12.14 13.37
C GLN A 75 -9.37 -12.99 14.48
N VAL A 76 -8.14 -13.47 14.31
CA VAL A 76 -7.51 -14.42 15.22
C VAL A 76 -6.90 -13.74 16.44
N ARG A 77 -6.08 -12.70 16.22
CA ARG A 77 -5.36 -12.02 17.31
C ARG A 77 -6.19 -10.99 18.04
N GLN A 78 -7.05 -10.26 17.33
CA GLN A 78 -7.88 -9.21 17.91
C GLN A 78 -9.32 -9.64 18.13
N GLY A 79 -9.69 -10.84 17.71
CA GLY A 79 -11.00 -11.43 17.95
C GLY A 79 -12.15 -10.68 17.27
N LEU A 80 -11.88 -9.93 16.21
CA LEU A 80 -12.91 -9.20 15.48
C LEU A 80 -13.81 -10.16 14.68
N SER A 81 -15.09 -9.80 14.54
CA SER A 81 -15.98 -10.50 13.61
C SER A 81 -15.50 -10.31 12.16
N PRO A 82 -15.91 -11.19 11.22
CA PRO A 82 -15.58 -10.99 9.81
C PRO A 82 -15.98 -9.62 9.29
N HIS A 83 -17.13 -9.10 9.69
CA HIS A 83 -17.60 -7.76 9.30
C HIS A 83 -16.67 -6.66 9.83
N ASP A 84 -16.38 -6.67 11.13
CA ASP A 84 -15.53 -5.66 11.76
C ASP A 84 -14.08 -5.73 11.24
N ALA A 85 -13.59 -6.93 10.98
CA ALA A 85 -12.28 -7.12 10.37
C ALA A 85 -12.19 -6.51 8.97
N LYS A 86 -13.22 -6.69 8.15
CA LYS A 86 -13.28 -6.09 6.81
C LYS A 86 -13.36 -4.56 6.86
N GLU A 87 -14.13 -4.01 7.79
CA GLU A 87 -14.22 -2.56 7.95
C GLU A 87 -12.89 -1.96 8.40
N THR A 88 -12.23 -2.58 9.37
CA THR A 88 -10.92 -2.13 9.83
C THR A 88 -9.89 -2.21 8.71
N LEU A 89 -9.88 -3.32 7.97
CA LEU A 89 -8.99 -3.50 6.83
C LEU A 89 -9.25 -2.48 5.73
N SER A 90 -10.51 -2.17 5.45
CA SER A 90 -10.90 -1.14 4.49
C SER A 90 -10.30 0.22 4.82
N GLN A 91 -10.35 0.61 6.09
CA GLN A 91 -9.76 1.86 6.55
C GLN A 91 -8.24 1.85 6.37
N GLU A 92 -7.58 0.75 6.71
CA GLU A 92 -6.12 0.60 6.54
C GLU A 92 -5.70 0.68 5.07
N LEU A 93 -6.52 0.16 4.15
CA LEU A 93 -6.26 0.20 2.71
C LEU A 93 -6.70 1.52 2.05
N GLY A 94 -7.35 2.40 2.80
CA GLY A 94 -7.86 3.67 2.27
C GLY A 94 -9.19 3.55 1.54
N HIS A 95 -9.93 2.47 1.73
CA HIS A 95 -11.27 2.30 1.19
C HIS A 95 -12.31 2.84 2.17
N PHE A 96 -13.42 3.37 1.64
CA PHE A 96 -14.52 3.85 2.48
C PHE A 96 -15.62 2.81 2.69
N ARG A 97 -15.57 1.70 1.94
CA ARG A 97 -16.58 0.63 1.99
C ARG A 97 -15.91 -0.73 2.08
N ALA A 98 -16.43 -1.58 2.94
CA ALA A 98 -15.94 -2.95 3.11
C ALA A 98 -16.04 -3.79 1.81
N GLU A 99 -17.05 -3.53 0.98
CA GLU A 99 -17.27 -4.26 -0.26
C GLU A 99 -16.11 -4.11 -1.25
N ILE A 100 -15.46 -2.94 -1.26
CA ILE A 100 -14.30 -2.71 -2.13
C ILE A 100 -13.12 -3.57 -1.67
N THR A 101 -12.98 -3.77 -0.36
CA THR A 101 -11.93 -4.60 0.21
C THR A 101 -12.12 -6.08 -0.11
N GLU A 102 -13.34 -6.55 -0.27
CA GLU A 102 -13.61 -7.96 -0.57
C GLU A 102 -12.89 -8.47 -1.81
N CYS A 103 -12.67 -7.62 -2.81
CA CYS A 103 -11.94 -8.01 -4.02
C CYS A 103 -10.48 -8.42 -3.72
N TYR A 104 -9.90 -7.93 -2.62
CA TYR A 104 -8.55 -8.28 -2.18
C TYR A 104 -8.50 -9.56 -1.35
N LEU A 105 -9.66 -10.06 -0.91
CA LEU A 105 -9.77 -11.24 -0.06
C LEU A 105 -10.19 -12.51 -0.81
N ARG A 106 -10.44 -12.39 -2.09
CA ARG A 106 -10.85 -13.51 -2.95
C ARG A 106 -9.70 -14.41 -3.38
#